data_c0c20ae13e1a123211428ea973a015ca
#
_entry.id   c0c20ae13e1a123211428ea973a015ca
#
_cell.length_a   1.000
_cell.length_b   1.000
_cell.length_c   1.000
_cell.angle_alpha   90.00
_cell.angle_beta   90.00
_cell.angle_gamma   90.00
#
_symmetry.space_group_name_H-M   'P 1'
#
loop_
_entity.id
_entity.type
_entity.pdbx_description
1 polymer ?
#
loop_
_entity_poly.entity_id
_entity_poly.type
_entity_poly.pdbx_seq_one_letter_code
_entity_poly.pdbx_strand_id
1 'polypeptide(L)'
;PRRCYNNFKYLHTQHRSQLLTTLKGQINNNTIIAGYFNTPLKATDTSSRQKINKETQVLNEVLAQMDLINIYRTFHPKAAEYTFFSSAHGTFSRTDHILGQKSSLSNFKKIEIISSIFSDHNTIRLEINNKKKTAKNTNTWRLNNMLLNNQWITEEIKEEIKKHLDTNDNKDMTLQNLWDAAKAVLRAKCIAIQA
;
A
#
# COMPACT_ATOMS: atom_id res chain seq x y z
N PRO A 1 0.23 -2.82 -5.22
CA PRO A 1 1.09 -1.98 -4.40
C PRO A 1 0.21 -0.92 -3.72
N ARG A 2 0.27 -0.86 -2.38
CA ARG A 2 -0.43 0.18 -1.61
C ARG A 2 0.40 1.45 -1.72
N ARG A 3 -0.22 2.54 -2.17
CA ARG A 3 0.45 3.84 -2.24
C ARG A 3 0.26 4.55 -0.91
N CYS A 4 1.36 4.95 -0.27
CA CYS A 4 1.35 5.83 0.88
C CYS A 4 1.73 7.24 0.40
N TYR A 5 0.90 8.23 0.70
CA TYR A 5 1.19 9.63 0.39
C TYR A 5 1.58 10.33 1.69
N ASN A 6 2.89 10.55 1.88
CA ASN A 6 3.48 11.16 3.09
C ASN A 6 3.75 12.66 2.94
N ASN A 7 2.98 13.41 2.14
CA ASN A 7 3.36 14.77 1.75
C ASN A 7 2.59 15.89 2.45
N PHE A 8 2.22 15.75 3.73
CA PHE A 8 1.50 16.81 4.46
C PHE A 8 2.38 17.65 5.41
N LYS A 9 3.70 17.65 5.28
CA LYS A 9 4.57 18.47 6.13
C LYS A 9 4.31 19.95 5.87
N TYR A 10 3.81 20.68 6.88
CA TYR A 10 3.72 22.14 6.94
C TYR A 10 2.75 22.84 5.97
N LEU A 11 1.67 22.20 5.53
CA LEU A 11 0.65 22.88 4.74
C LEU A 11 -0.44 23.52 5.61
N HIS A 12 -0.82 24.75 5.29
CA HIS A 12 -2.00 25.40 5.86
C HIS A 12 -3.27 24.60 5.54
N THR A 13 -4.31 24.64 6.39
CA THR A 13 -5.52 23.82 6.25
C THR A 13 -6.21 23.98 4.89
N GLN A 14 -6.23 25.19 4.35
CA GLN A 14 -6.82 25.49 3.04
C GLN A 14 -6.08 24.81 1.89
N HIS A 15 -4.76 24.75 1.94
CA HIS A 15 -3.95 24.04 0.93
C HIS A 15 -4.15 22.53 0.99
N ARG A 16 -4.51 21.96 2.15
CA ARG A 16 -4.74 20.51 2.31
C ARG A 16 -5.99 20.03 1.59
N SER A 17 -7.09 20.80 1.70
CA SER A 17 -8.32 20.47 0.95
C SER A 17 -8.08 20.54 -0.56
N GLN A 18 -7.34 21.53 -1.05
CA GLN A 18 -6.95 21.64 -2.45
C GLN A 18 -6.08 20.47 -2.90
N LEU A 19 -5.07 20.12 -2.09
CA LEU A 19 -4.19 18.97 -2.40
C LEU A 19 -4.97 17.66 -2.45
N LEU A 20 -5.87 17.41 -1.52
CA LEU A 20 -6.74 16.24 -1.55
C LEU A 20 -7.60 16.21 -2.81
N THR A 21 -8.16 17.34 -3.19
CA THR A 21 -8.96 17.46 -4.42
C THR A 21 -8.13 17.15 -5.66
N THR A 22 -6.89 17.63 -5.74
CA THR A 22 -5.95 17.31 -6.83
C THR A 22 -5.61 15.82 -6.86
N LEU A 23 -5.48 15.17 -5.71
CA LEU A 23 -5.18 13.75 -5.60
C LEU A 23 -6.40 12.84 -5.80
N LYS A 24 -7.61 13.39 -5.94
CA LYS A 24 -8.87 12.61 -6.00
C LYS A 24 -8.83 11.46 -7.01
N GLY A 25 -8.29 11.69 -8.21
CA GLY A 25 -8.16 10.66 -9.25
C GLY A 25 -7.11 9.57 -8.96
N GLN A 26 -6.23 9.77 -7.98
CA GLN A 26 -5.18 8.83 -7.59
C GLN A 26 -5.52 8.05 -6.31
N ILE A 27 -6.54 8.47 -5.58
CA ILE A 27 -6.98 7.85 -4.32
C ILE A 27 -7.91 6.68 -4.66
N ASN A 28 -7.59 5.52 -4.15
CA ASN A 28 -8.36 4.29 -4.33
C ASN A 28 -8.41 3.49 -3.01
N ASN A 29 -9.11 2.34 -3.01
CA ASN A 29 -9.29 1.49 -1.83
C ASN A 29 -7.98 0.99 -1.19
N ASN A 30 -6.83 1.12 -1.87
CA ASN A 30 -5.52 0.72 -1.35
C ASN A 30 -4.67 1.92 -0.93
N THR A 31 -5.25 3.12 -0.90
CA THR A 31 -4.55 4.36 -0.54
C THR A 31 -4.70 4.63 0.95
N ILE A 32 -3.59 4.95 1.60
CA ILE A 32 -3.52 5.46 2.97
C ILE A 32 -2.82 6.80 2.90
N ILE A 33 -3.43 7.82 3.52
CA ILE A 33 -2.87 9.16 3.62
C ILE A 33 -2.50 9.36 5.08
N ALA A 34 -1.22 9.59 5.35
CA ALA A 34 -0.73 9.80 6.71
C ALA A 34 0.12 11.08 6.76
N GLY A 35 0.00 11.83 7.83
CA GLY A 35 0.83 13.01 8.04
C GLY A 35 0.33 13.94 9.11
N TYR A 36 1.09 15.02 9.29
CA TYR A 36 0.80 16.13 10.16
C TYR A 36 -0.15 17.11 9.47
N PHE A 37 -1.38 17.18 9.96
CA PHE A 37 -2.41 18.05 9.41
C PHE A 37 -2.48 19.41 10.12
N ASN A 38 -1.70 19.62 11.17
CA ASN A 38 -1.70 20.83 12.00
C ASN A 38 -3.11 21.33 12.39
N THR A 39 -4.06 20.42 12.49
CA THR A 39 -5.45 20.75 12.87
C THR A 39 -6.15 19.53 13.46
N PRO A 40 -6.92 19.68 14.53
CA PRO A 40 -7.85 18.66 14.99
C PRO A 40 -9.01 18.54 14.00
N LEU A 41 -9.36 17.33 13.57
CA LEU A 41 -10.47 17.10 12.65
C LEU A 41 -11.83 17.10 13.35
N LYS A 42 -11.86 16.77 14.64
CA LYS A 42 -13.08 16.79 15.47
C LYS A 42 -12.83 17.53 16.78
N ALA A 43 -13.90 18.02 17.41
CA ALA A 43 -13.81 18.65 18.72
C ALA A 43 -13.17 17.74 19.79
N THR A 44 -13.32 16.43 19.67
CA THR A 44 -12.70 15.42 20.55
C THR A 44 -11.21 15.21 20.29
N ASP A 45 -10.65 15.87 19.26
CA ASP A 45 -9.22 15.79 18.94
C ASP A 45 -8.40 16.87 19.64
N THR A 46 -9.01 17.65 20.54
CA THR A 46 -8.32 18.64 21.39
C THR A 46 -8.83 18.55 22.83
N SER A 47 -7.95 18.82 23.79
CA SER A 47 -8.31 18.94 25.20
C SER A 47 -9.00 20.27 25.51
N SER A 48 -8.83 21.28 24.68
CA SER A 48 -9.53 22.55 24.78
C SER A 48 -10.92 22.47 24.17
N ARG A 49 -11.88 23.24 24.73
CA ARG A 49 -13.25 23.33 24.18
C ARG A 49 -13.35 24.25 22.94
N GLN A 50 -12.31 24.28 22.11
CA GLN A 50 -12.31 25.10 20.90
C GLN A 50 -13.30 24.56 19.87
N LYS A 51 -14.03 25.47 19.24
CA LYS A 51 -14.86 25.13 18.08
C LYS A 51 -13.96 24.85 16.87
N ILE A 52 -14.37 23.89 16.07
CA ILE A 52 -13.73 23.62 14.78
C ILE A 52 -13.86 24.84 13.89
N ASN A 53 -12.76 25.28 13.30
CA ASN A 53 -12.76 26.43 12.38
C ASN A 53 -13.39 26.07 11.03
N LYS A 54 -13.76 27.10 10.25
CA LYS A 54 -14.38 26.90 8.92
C LYS A 54 -13.51 26.11 7.96
N GLU A 55 -12.20 26.32 8.00
CA GLU A 55 -11.26 25.61 7.11
C GLU A 55 -11.22 24.10 7.40
N THR A 56 -11.28 23.71 8.67
CA THR A 56 -11.38 22.30 9.07
C THR A 56 -12.74 21.71 8.67
N GLN A 57 -13.81 22.51 8.70
CA GLN A 57 -15.12 22.05 8.20
C GLN A 57 -15.05 21.72 6.71
N VAL A 58 -14.50 22.63 5.89
CA VAL A 58 -14.27 22.39 4.45
C VAL A 58 -13.40 21.15 4.22
N LEU A 59 -12.33 20.96 5.01
CA LEU A 59 -11.50 19.77 4.92
C LEU A 59 -12.30 18.50 5.22
N ASN A 60 -13.14 18.51 6.25
CA ASN A 60 -13.99 17.37 6.60
C ASN A 60 -15.03 17.07 5.51
N GLU A 61 -15.58 18.10 4.85
CA GLU A 61 -16.48 17.91 3.70
C GLU A 61 -15.77 17.23 2.53
N VAL A 62 -14.55 17.67 2.21
CA VAL A 62 -13.73 17.02 1.16
C VAL A 62 -13.42 15.56 1.52
N LEU A 63 -13.05 15.28 2.77
CA LEU A 63 -12.81 13.91 3.24
C LEU A 63 -14.07 13.05 3.09
N ALA A 64 -15.23 13.58 3.45
CA ALA A 64 -16.51 12.87 3.31
C ALA A 64 -16.87 12.60 1.85
N GLN A 65 -16.68 13.59 0.95
CA GLN A 65 -16.91 13.43 -0.50
C GLN A 65 -16.00 12.38 -1.15
N MET A 66 -14.85 12.10 -0.54
CA MET A 66 -13.89 11.11 -1.01
C MET A 66 -13.99 9.77 -0.30
N ASP A 67 -15.01 9.56 0.54
CA ASP A 67 -15.18 8.38 1.41
C ASP A 67 -13.94 8.08 2.27
N LEU A 68 -13.17 9.13 2.63
CA LEU A 68 -12.02 9.02 3.51
C LEU A 68 -12.44 9.14 4.97
N ILE A 69 -11.96 8.21 5.78
CA ILE A 69 -12.20 8.18 7.22
C ILE A 69 -10.90 8.34 7.99
N ASN A 70 -10.97 8.98 9.15
CA ASN A 70 -9.88 8.96 10.13
C ASN A 70 -9.87 7.60 10.82
N ILE A 71 -8.85 6.77 10.51
CA ILE A 71 -8.76 5.39 10.99
C ILE A 71 -8.73 5.35 12.51
N TYR A 72 -7.91 6.22 13.15
CA TYR A 72 -7.83 6.25 14.61
C TYR A 72 -9.19 6.53 15.25
N ARG A 73 -9.92 7.53 14.77
CA ARG A 73 -11.21 7.91 15.34
C ARG A 73 -12.31 6.85 15.08
N THR A 74 -12.15 6.06 14.05
CA THR A 74 -13.06 4.94 13.74
C THR A 74 -12.88 3.79 14.74
N PHE A 75 -11.63 3.47 15.11
CA PHE A 75 -11.33 2.43 16.09
C PHE A 75 -11.54 2.91 17.54
N HIS A 76 -11.30 4.17 17.81
CA HIS A 76 -11.33 4.77 19.15
C HIS A 76 -12.23 6.02 19.16
N PRO A 77 -13.56 5.88 19.03
CA PRO A 77 -14.47 7.01 18.86
C PRO A 77 -14.51 7.96 20.07
N LYS A 78 -14.28 7.46 21.27
CA LYS A 78 -14.34 8.23 22.52
C LYS A 78 -12.97 8.47 23.19
N ALA A 79 -11.87 7.96 22.63
CA ALA A 79 -10.56 8.07 23.26
C ALA A 79 -10.09 9.54 23.29
N ALA A 80 -9.57 9.95 24.46
CA ALA A 80 -8.94 11.25 24.68
C ALA A 80 -7.41 11.12 24.64
N GLU A 81 -6.88 10.60 23.54
CA GLU A 81 -5.45 10.47 23.28
C GLU A 81 -5.03 11.45 22.19
N TYR A 82 -3.86 12.04 22.37
CA TYR A 82 -3.38 13.16 21.58
C TYR A 82 -2.01 12.87 20.99
N THR A 83 -1.70 13.50 19.87
CA THR A 83 -0.40 13.34 19.20
C THR A 83 0.54 14.51 19.43
N PHE A 84 0.05 15.63 19.92
CA PHE A 84 0.84 16.84 20.10
C PHE A 84 0.47 17.55 21.41
N PHE A 85 1.48 18.10 22.09
CA PHE A 85 1.31 19.00 23.25
C PHE A 85 1.86 20.38 22.92
N SER A 86 0.99 21.39 23.00
CA SER A 86 1.39 22.78 22.88
C SER A 86 1.81 23.34 24.24
N SER A 87 3.10 23.52 24.46
CA SER A 87 3.62 24.12 25.70
C SER A 87 3.19 25.57 25.86
N ALA A 88 3.05 26.34 24.76
CA ALA A 88 2.63 27.74 24.77
C ALA A 88 1.18 27.91 25.26
N HIS A 89 0.31 26.94 25.04
CA HIS A 89 -1.11 27.02 25.39
C HIS A 89 -1.54 26.01 26.46
N GLY A 90 -0.65 25.12 26.91
CA GLY A 90 -0.95 24.07 27.87
C GLY A 90 -2.03 23.08 27.39
N THR A 91 -2.17 22.90 26.07
CA THR A 91 -3.24 22.12 25.48
C THR A 91 -2.71 20.92 24.69
N PHE A 92 -3.44 19.82 24.79
CA PHE A 92 -3.18 18.63 23.98
C PHE A 92 -4.08 18.63 22.74
N SER A 93 -3.53 18.16 21.61
CA SER A 93 -4.30 18.02 20.38
C SER A 93 -3.83 16.82 19.58
N ARG A 94 -4.73 16.30 18.74
CA ARG A 94 -4.37 15.33 17.72
C ARG A 94 -4.38 16.02 16.37
N THR A 95 -3.21 16.32 15.90
CA THR A 95 -2.92 17.03 14.66
C THR A 95 -2.32 16.14 13.59
N ASP A 96 -1.90 14.94 14.00
CA ASP A 96 -1.43 13.87 13.12
C ASP A 96 -2.58 12.92 12.85
N HIS A 97 -2.81 12.61 11.58
CA HIS A 97 -3.91 11.76 11.18
C HIS A 97 -3.48 10.71 10.16
N ILE A 98 -4.11 9.54 10.25
CA ILE A 98 -4.04 8.51 9.23
C ILE A 98 -5.44 8.30 8.67
N LEU A 99 -5.58 8.58 7.38
CA LEU A 99 -6.82 8.48 6.63
C LEU A 99 -6.77 7.28 5.70
N GLY A 100 -7.91 6.64 5.51
CA GLY A 100 -8.07 5.53 4.58
C GLY A 100 -9.48 5.49 4.03
N GLN A 101 -9.69 4.75 2.95
CA GLN A 101 -11.01 4.54 2.38
C GLN A 101 -11.91 3.75 3.35
N LYS A 102 -13.15 4.19 3.51
CA LYS A 102 -14.16 3.52 4.35
C LYS A 102 -14.35 2.06 3.97
N SER A 103 -14.34 1.75 2.67
CA SER A 103 -14.44 0.40 2.12
C SER A 103 -13.27 -0.52 2.50
N SER A 104 -12.13 0.04 2.92
CA SER A 104 -10.92 -0.69 3.30
C SER A 104 -10.74 -0.89 4.80
N LEU A 105 -11.75 -0.52 5.61
CA LEU A 105 -11.68 -0.59 7.07
C LEU A 105 -11.30 -1.99 7.59
N SER A 106 -11.82 -3.05 6.97
CA SER A 106 -11.50 -4.44 7.32
C SER A 106 -10.02 -4.84 7.12
N ASN A 107 -9.26 -4.02 6.39
CA ASN A 107 -7.83 -4.25 6.19
C ASN A 107 -6.96 -3.72 7.34
N PHE A 108 -7.51 -2.89 8.23
CA PHE A 108 -6.80 -2.35 9.37
C PHE A 108 -7.05 -3.24 10.58
N LYS A 109 -5.98 -3.66 11.26
CA LYS A 109 -6.06 -4.54 12.43
C LYS A 109 -6.10 -3.75 13.72
N LYS A 110 -5.20 -2.81 13.87
CA LYS A 110 -4.97 -2.05 15.09
C LYS A 110 -4.37 -0.69 14.74
N ILE A 111 -4.76 0.31 15.48
CA ILE A 111 -4.12 1.63 15.45
C ILE A 111 -3.94 2.11 16.88
N GLU A 112 -2.79 2.68 17.19
CA GLU A 112 -2.47 3.17 18.53
C GLU A 112 -1.56 4.39 18.46
N ILE A 113 -1.59 5.20 19.51
CA ILE A 113 -0.67 6.32 19.73
C ILE A 113 0.39 5.85 20.70
N ILE A 114 1.66 6.00 20.34
CA ILE A 114 2.83 5.63 21.13
C ILE A 114 3.53 6.91 21.57
N SER A 115 3.67 7.09 22.86
CA SER A 115 4.36 8.26 23.42
C SER A 115 5.82 8.29 22.99
N SER A 116 6.30 9.49 22.61
CA SER A 116 7.70 9.76 22.30
C SER A 116 8.31 10.63 23.38
N ILE A 117 9.52 10.28 23.82
CA ILE A 117 10.30 11.10 24.76
C ILE A 117 11.29 12.03 24.03
N PHE A 118 11.45 11.87 22.71
CA PHE A 118 12.40 12.62 21.89
C PHE A 118 11.74 13.68 21.00
N SER A 119 10.42 13.84 21.10
CA SER A 119 9.65 14.75 20.24
C SER A 119 8.42 15.25 21.02
N ASP A 120 7.99 16.46 20.71
CA ASP A 120 6.71 17.05 21.12
C ASP A 120 5.51 16.37 20.42
N HIS A 121 5.77 15.52 19.44
CA HIS A 121 4.80 14.66 18.80
C HIS A 121 4.92 13.20 19.21
N ASN A 122 3.77 12.58 19.48
CA ASN A 122 3.62 11.15 19.64
C ASN A 122 3.48 10.45 18.28
N THR A 123 3.96 9.23 18.19
CA THR A 123 3.90 8.42 16.99
C THR A 123 2.56 7.70 16.86
N ILE A 124 1.98 7.68 15.66
CA ILE A 124 0.81 6.82 15.36
C ILE A 124 1.30 5.54 14.67
N ARG A 125 0.98 4.38 15.24
CA ARG A 125 1.25 3.06 14.68
C ARG A 125 -0.02 2.46 14.11
N LEU A 126 -0.01 2.08 12.83
CA LEU A 126 -1.10 1.39 12.15
C LEU A 126 -0.66 -0.01 11.74
N GLU A 127 -1.36 -1.03 12.24
CA GLU A 127 -1.22 -2.41 11.79
C GLU A 127 -2.21 -2.73 10.69
N ILE A 128 -1.68 -3.14 9.54
CA ILE A 128 -2.49 -3.48 8.37
C ILE A 128 -2.51 -4.99 8.19
N ASN A 129 -3.70 -5.55 8.01
CA ASN A 129 -3.87 -6.95 7.66
C ASN A 129 -3.36 -7.17 6.22
N ASN A 130 -2.13 -7.63 6.11
CA ASN A 130 -1.54 -8.01 4.85
C ASN A 130 -1.90 -9.49 4.55
N LYS A 131 -3.20 -9.87 4.67
CA LYS A 131 -3.61 -11.06 3.96
C LYS A 131 -3.25 -10.80 2.50
N LYS A 132 -2.09 -11.29 2.07
CA LYS A 132 -1.94 -11.63 0.67
C LYS A 132 -3.23 -12.42 0.40
N LYS A 133 -4.17 -11.85 -0.38
CA LYS A 133 -5.00 -12.72 -1.18
C LYS A 133 -3.95 -13.54 -1.89
N THR A 134 -3.69 -14.73 -1.41
CA THR A 134 -3.12 -15.76 -2.25
C THR A 134 -4.09 -15.71 -3.42
N ALA A 135 -3.71 -15.01 -4.47
CA ALA A 135 -4.33 -15.21 -5.75
C ALA A 135 -4.38 -16.72 -5.80
N LYS A 136 -5.58 -17.31 -5.80
CA LYS A 136 -5.74 -18.74 -6.04
C LYS A 136 -4.80 -18.95 -7.19
N ASN A 137 -3.70 -19.68 -6.94
CA ASN A 137 -2.69 -19.88 -7.93
C ASN A 137 -3.45 -20.34 -9.16
N THR A 138 -3.74 -19.41 -10.04
CA THR A 138 -4.20 -19.77 -11.36
C THR A 138 -3.11 -20.68 -11.83
N ASN A 139 -3.42 -21.90 -12.14
CA ASN A 139 -2.56 -23.01 -12.56
C ASN A 139 -1.25 -22.54 -13.21
N THR A 140 -0.44 -21.80 -12.46
CA THR A 140 0.85 -21.34 -12.93
C THR A 140 1.76 -22.55 -12.78
N TRP A 141 1.93 -23.25 -13.89
CA TRP A 141 2.85 -24.36 -13.94
C TRP A 141 4.21 -23.90 -13.41
N ARG A 142 4.79 -24.69 -12.53
CA ARG A 142 6.14 -24.48 -12.01
C ARG A 142 6.96 -25.75 -12.28
N LEU A 143 8.14 -25.54 -12.83
CA LEU A 143 9.11 -26.62 -12.96
C LEU A 143 9.45 -27.15 -11.56
N ASN A 144 9.35 -28.48 -11.41
CA ASN A 144 9.89 -29.14 -10.22
C ASN A 144 11.42 -29.16 -10.33
N ASN A 145 12.08 -28.33 -9.55
CA ASN A 145 13.56 -28.24 -9.58
C ASN A 145 14.28 -29.54 -9.27
N MET A 146 13.62 -30.48 -8.59
CA MET A 146 14.22 -31.79 -8.32
C MET A 146 14.48 -32.60 -9.61
N LEU A 147 13.72 -32.36 -10.68
CA LEU A 147 13.93 -32.99 -11.98
C LEU A 147 15.28 -32.59 -12.58
N LEU A 148 15.79 -31.42 -12.31
CA LEU A 148 17.10 -30.97 -12.80
C LEU A 148 18.28 -31.68 -12.13
N ASN A 149 18.05 -32.39 -11.03
CA ASN A 149 19.07 -33.23 -10.38
C ASN A 149 19.23 -34.57 -11.10
N ASN A 150 18.31 -34.94 -11.98
CA ASN A 150 18.41 -36.14 -12.78
C ASN A 150 19.21 -35.85 -14.06
N GLN A 151 20.36 -36.51 -14.19
CA GLN A 151 21.26 -36.27 -15.31
C GLN A 151 20.63 -36.60 -16.67
N TRP A 152 19.83 -37.66 -16.77
CA TRP A 152 19.11 -38.00 -18.00
C TRP A 152 18.14 -36.90 -18.43
N ILE A 153 17.35 -36.36 -17.50
CA ILE A 153 16.41 -35.26 -17.79
C ILE A 153 17.16 -34.00 -18.21
N THR A 154 18.27 -33.71 -17.56
CA THR A 154 19.11 -32.55 -17.88
C THR A 154 19.69 -32.65 -19.29
N GLU A 155 20.16 -33.84 -19.71
CA GLU A 155 20.64 -34.05 -21.07
C GLU A 155 19.50 -33.93 -22.09
N GLU A 156 18.34 -34.51 -21.83
CA GLU A 156 17.16 -34.39 -22.70
C GLU A 156 16.71 -32.93 -22.90
N ILE A 157 16.75 -32.11 -21.85
CA ILE A 157 16.46 -30.69 -21.94
C ILE A 157 17.52 -29.97 -22.78
N LYS A 158 18.80 -30.27 -22.61
CA LYS A 158 19.89 -29.68 -23.40
C LYS A 158 19.77 -30.03 -24.88
N GLU A 159 19.46 -31.27 -25.22
CA GLU A 159 19.23 -31.66 -26.60
C GLU A 159 18.04 -30.93 -27.23
N GLU A 160 16.95 -30.78 -26.50
CA GLU A 160 15.80 -30.01 -27.00
C GLU A 160 16.11 -28.53 -27.23
N ILE A 161 16.91 -27.90 -26.33
CA ILE A 161 17.38 -26.53 -26.53
C ILE A 161 18.25 -26.45 -27.78
N LYS A 162 19.20 -27.34 -27.93
CA LYS A 162 20.10 -27.37 -29.10
C LYS A 162 19.30 -27.53 -30.40
N LYS A 163 18.40 -28.50 -30.46
CA LYS A 163 17.52 -28.74 -31.59
C LYS A 163 16.69 -27.49 -31.94
N HIS A 164 16.15 -26.82 -30.93
CA HIS A 164 15.36 -25.61 -31.14
C HIS A 164 16.21 -24.48 -31.70
N LEU A 165 17.43 -24.28 -31.21
CA LEU A 165 18.36 -23.27 -31.70
C LEU A 165 18.79 -23.59 -33.16
N ASP A 166 19.18 -24.83 -33.44
CA ASP A 166 19.60 -25.26 -34.78
C ASP A 166 18.47 -25.12 -35.83
N THR A 167 17.21 -25.33 -35.40
CA THR A 167 16.05 -25.24 -36.31
C THR A 167 15.61 -23.80 -36.58
N ASN A 168 15.84 -22.88 -35.62
CA ASN A 168 15.37 -21.50 -35.67
C ASN A 168 16.47 -20.46 -35.89
N ASP A 169 17.66 -20.89 -36.33
CA ASP A 169 18.79 -20.00 -36.65
C ASP A 169 18.53 -19.29 -37.98
N ASN A 170 17.52 -18.42 -38.00
CA ASN A 170 17.17 -17.60 -39.16
C ASN A 170 17.63 -16.15 -38.91
N LYS A 171 18.23 -15.53 -39.93
CA LYS A 171 18.77 -14.16 -39.89
C LYS A 171 17.75 -13.07 -39.52
N ASP A 172 16.45 -13.37 -39.65
CA ASP A 172 15.36 -12.43 -39.39
C ASP A 172 14.72 -12.56 -38.00
N MET A 173 15.16 -13.54 -37.21
CA MET A 173 14.62 -13.78 -35.87
C MET A 173 15.35 -12.97 -34.83
N THR A 174 14.62 -12.15 -34.04
CA THR A 174 15.22 -11.44 -32.92
C THR A 174 15.54 -12.41 -31.77
N LEU A 175 16.61 -12.15 -31.02
CA LEU A 175 16.97 -12.94 -29.82
C LEU A 175 15.82 -13.06 -28.82
N GLN A 176 14.98 -12.03 -28.71
CA GLN A 176 13.83 -12.05 -27.82
C GLN A 176 12.77 -13.06 -28.29
N ASN A 177 12.45 -13.08 -29.58
CA ASN A 177 11.48 -14.01 -30.17
C ASN A 177 11.99 -15.46 -30.07
N LEU A 178 13.27 -15.69 -30.34
CA LEU A 178 13.91 -16.98 -30.21
C LEU A 178 13.83 -17.49 -28.76
N TRP A 179 14.09 -16.61 -27.79
CA TRP A 179 14.01 -16.96 -26.36
C TRP A 179 12.58 -17.23 -25.91
N ASP A 180 11.58 -16.47 -26.39
CA ASP A 180 10.18 -16.67 -26.04
C ASP A 180 9.63 -17.98 -26.64
N ALA A 181 10.05 -18.34 -27.85
CA ALA A 181 9.75 -19.62 -28.47
C ALA A 181 10.42 -20.77 -27.73
N ALA A 182 11.69 -20.65 -27.36
CA ALA A 182 12.42 -21.65 -26.56
C ALA A 182 11.73 -21.92 -25.22
N LYS A 183 11.29 -20.88 -24.51
CA LYS A 183 10.52 -21.03 -23.25
C LYS A 183 9.23 -21.83 -23.44
N ALA A 184 8.52 -21.64 -24.54
CA ALA A 184 7.27 -22.35 -24.83
C ALA A 184 7.53 -23.85 -25.09
N VAL A 185 8.55 -24.16 -25.88
CA VAL A 185 8.97 -25.56 -26.18
C VAL A 185 9.44 -26.27 -24.93
N LEU A 186 10.33 -25.65 -24.15
CA LEU A 186 10.85 -26.20 -22.91
C LEU A 186 9.75 -26.44 -21.88
N ARG A 187 8.79 -25.52 -21.78
CA ARG A 187 7.64 -25.69 -20.89
C ARG A 187 6.80 -26.90 -21.28
N ALA A 188 6.52 -27.10 -22.58
CA ALA A 188 5.78 -28.26 -23.05
C ALA A 188 6.53 -29.58 -22.75
N LYS A 189 7.85 -29.62 -23.01
CA LYS A 189 8.71 -30.76 -22.71
C LYS A 189 8.75 -31.10 -21.22
N CYS A 190 8.96 -30.08 -20.37
CA CYS A 190 8.97 -30.29 -18.92
C CYS A 190 7.62 -30.77 -18.38
N ILE A 191 6.49 -30.31 -18.95
CA ILE A 191 5.16 -30.83 -18.59
C ILE A 191 5.05 -32.30 -18.95
N ALA A 192 5.51 -32.70 -20.14
CA ALA A 192 5.47 -34.09 -20.56
C ALA A 192 6.34 -35.02 -19.67
N ILE A 193 7.48 -34.54 -19.20
CA ILE A 193 8.35 -35.29 -18.27
C ILE A 193 7.74 -35.44 -16.87
N GLN A 194 6.86 -34.48 -16.47
CA GLN A 194 6.22 -34.50 -15.16
C GLN A 194 4.91 -35.31 -15.12
N ALA A 195 4.35 -35.67 -16.28
CA ALA A 195 3.10 -36.41 -16.38
C ALA A 195 3.33 -37.93 -16.18
#